data_1420f4d789981c2fd6704aed92fe9500
#
_entry.id   1420f4d789981c2fd6704aed92fe9500
#
_cell.length_a   1.000
_cell.length_b   1.000
_cell.length_c   1.000
_cell.angle_alpha   90.00
_cell.angle_beta   90.00
_cell.angle_gamma   90.00
#
_symmetry.space_group_name_H-M   'P 1'
#
loop_
_entity.id
_entity.type
_entity.pdbx_description
1 polymer ?
#
loop_
_entity_poly.entity_id
_entity_poly.type
_entity_poly.pdbx_seq_one_letter_code
_entity_poly.pdbx_strand_id
1 'polypeptide(L)'
;MVLIRLAKSWQISENEVTSESVYFNRRRFLQGLIGTGIAGSSLLLTACGKSSSSEALEKSLQLPKIEGFSKNPQFLTVNRPIAAETVAGRYNNFYEFGGGKNIWLKAQKLPTNPWTVEVGGLVKNPQTYDIDTIKKTFPLEERIYRFRCVEAWSMVLPWLGFPMGALIAAVEPKPEAKFVRFTSFYDPEITQGPGLHLGALPWPYTEGLRIEEMANELAFFAVGIFGHDLPKQHGAPLRMVIPWKYGFKGAKSIVKIEFTAKQPATYWNTIDAHEYDFEANVNPSKPHPRWSQATEKFIGSRSDLSWEIIETLPYNGYGEYVASLYS
;
A
#
# COMPACT_ATOMS: atom_id res chain seq x y z
N MET A 1 -17.32 -2.30 -52.01
CA MET A 1 -16.01 -2.78 -51.55
C MET A 1 -16.23 -3.37 -50.15
N VAL A 2 -16.25 -4.68 -50.01
CA VAL A 2 -16.50 -5.37 -48.73
C VAL A 2 -15.16 -5.55 -48.07
N LEU A 3 -14.95 -4.88 -46.91
CA LEU A 3 -13.74 -5.04 -46.10
C LEU A 3 -13.88 -6.36 -45.30
N ILE A 4 -13.21 -7.41 -45.74
CA ILE A 4 -13.07 -8.65 -44.94
C ILE A 4 -11.99 -8.42 -43.92
N ARG A 5 -12.35 -8.27 -42.63
CA ARG A 5 -11.41 -8.33 -41.51
C ARG A 5 -11.16 -9.79 -41.16
N LEU A 6 -9.98 -10.29 -41.45
CA LEU A 6 -9.50 -11.58 -40.93
C LEU A 6 -9.20 -11.44 -39.42
N ALA A 7 -9.84 -12.27 -38.61
CA ALA A 7 -9.58 -12.36 -37.20
C ALA A 7 -8.12 -12.80 -36.98
N LYS A 8 -7.38 -12.12 -36.09
CA LYS A 8 -6.00 -12.50 -35.73
C LYS A 8 -6.04 -13.71 -34.80
N SER A 9 -5.03 -14.59 -34.89
CA SER A 9 -4.96 -15.86 -34.14
C SER A 9 -5.03 -15.75 -32.61
N TRP A 10 -4.90 -14.56 -32.06
CA TRP A 10 -5.03 -14.25 -30.64
C TRP A 10 -6.34 -13.52 -30.28
N GLN A 11 -7.23 -13.33 -31.23
CA GLN A 11 -8.52 -12.64 -31.05
C GLN A 11 -9.55 -13.65 -30.58
N ILE A 12 -9.98 -13.52 -29.31
CA ILE A 12 -11.03 -14.32 -28.72
C ILE A 12 -12.40 -13.72 -29.11
N SER A 13 -13.36 -14.54 -29.47
CA SER A 13 -14.73 -14.10 -29.77
C SER A 13 -15.36 -13.43 -28.55
N GLU A 14 -16.13 -12.35 -28.75
CA GLU A 14 -16.84 -11.66 -27.65
C GLU A 14 -17.76 -12.60 -26.85
N ASN A 15 -18.25 -13.67 -27.45
CA ASN A 15 -19.05 -14.70 -26.79
C ASN A 15 -18.28 -15.64 -25.89
N GLU A 16 -16.94 -15.65 -26.00
CA GLU A 16 -16.02 -16.45 -25.16
C GLU A 16 -15.39 -15.63 -24.04
N VAL A 17 -15.60 -14.31 -24.05
CA VAL A 17 -15.12 -13.42 -23.00
C VAL A 17 -16.11 -13.43 -21.83
N THR A 18 -15.67 -13.88 -20.66
CA THR A 18 -16.48 -13.81 -19.44
C THR A 18 -16.85 -12.36 -19.18
N SER A 19 -18.13 -12.04 -19.13
CA SER A 19 -18.59 -10.67 -18.86
C SER A 19 -18.03 -10.17 -17.53
N GLU A 20 -17.72 -8.89 -17.47
CA GLU A 20 -17.14 -8.23 -16.28
C GLU A 20 -18.01 -8.45 -15.04
N SER A 21 -19.34 -8.46 -15.18
CA SER A 21 -20.29 -8.74 -14.11
C SER A 21 -20.19 -10.17 -13.55
N VAL A 22 -19.87 -11.16 -14.38
CA VAL A 22 -19.66 -12.57 -13.97
C VAL A 22 -18.30 -12.74 -13.32
N TYR A 23 -17.27 -12.06 -13.81
CA TYR A 23 -15.93 -12.09 -13.22
C TYR A 23 -15.94 -11.52 -11.81
N PHE A 24 -16.61 -10.42 -11.57
CA PHE A 24 -16.72 -9.80 -10.24
C PHE A 24 -17.73 -10.48 -9.31
N ASN A 25 -18.70 -11.25 -9.85
CA ASN A 25 -19.71 -11.97 -9.06
C ASN A 25 -19.47 -13.49 -8.96
N ARG A 26 -18.25 -13.99 -9.09
CA ARG A 26 -17.91 -15.41 -8.96
C ARG A 26 -18.55 -16.09 -7.75
N ARG A 27 -18.69 -15.38 -6.65
CA ARG A 27 -19.31 -15.88 -5.42
C ARG A 27 -20.83 -16.10 -5.59
N ARG A 28 -21.54 -15.25 -6.35
CA ARG A 28 -22.96 -15.40 -6.69
C ARG A 28 -23.18 -16.50 -7.72
N PHE A 29 -22.27 -16.66 -8.67
CA PHE A 29 -22.31 -17.72 -9.66
C PHE A 29 -22.15 -19.10 -9.05
N LEU A 30 -21.21 -19.29 -8.11
CA LEU A 30 -21.03 -20.53 -7.36
C LEU A 30 -22.21 -20.82 -6.42
N GLN A 31 -22.86 -19.83 -5.87
CA GLN A 31 -24.09 -19.98 -5.07
C GLN A 31 -25.29 -20.39 -5.92
N GLY A 32 -25.35 -19.97 -7.18
CA GLY A 32 -26.41 -20.38 -8.13
C GLY A 32 -26.28 -21.83 -8.59
N LEU A 33 -25.07 -22.39 -8.67
CA LEU A 33 -24.85 -23.80 -9.04
C LEU A 33 -25.18 -24.81 -7.93
N ILE A 34 -25.24 -24.38 -6.66
CA ILE A 34 -25.60 -25.24 -5.52
C ILE A 34 -27.13 -25.31 -5.33
N GLY A 35 -27.90 -24.45 -6.03
CA GLY A 35 -29.35 -24.31 -5.86
C GLY A 35 -30.23 -25.35 -6.54
N THR A 36 -29.70 -26.34 -7.28
CA THR A 36 -30.49 -27.34 -8.02
C THR A 36 -30.36 -28.76 -7.49
N GLY A 37 -29.92 -28.97 -6.28
CA GLY A 37 -29.90 -30.27 -5.66
C GLY A 37 -29.98 -30.22 -4.16
N ILE A 38 -31.09 -30.74 -3.62
CA ILE A 38 -31.38 -30.98 -2.20
C ILE A 38 -32.27 -29.93 -1.52
N ALA A 39 -33.58 -30.10 -1.65
CA ALA A 39 -34.55 -29.59 -0.72
C ALA A 39 -34.42 -30.37 0.62
N GLY A 40 -34.03 -29.69 1.68
CA GLY A 40 -34.06 -30.26 3.04
C GLY A 40 -33.02 -29.65 3.98
N SER A 41 -33.48 -28.74 4.86
CA SER A 41 -32.82 -28.38 6.13
C SER A 41 -31.48 -27.68 6.08
N SER A 42 -31.44 -26.35 5.94
CA SER A 42 -30.41 -25.49 6.54
C SER A 42 -30.68 -24.00 6.30
N LEU A 43 -31.74 -23.47 6.87
CA LEU A 43 -32.13 -22.06 6.81
C LEU A 43 -31.59 -21.22 7.99
N LEU A 44 -30.57 -21.67 8.71
CA LEU A 44 -30.12 -21.00 9.96
C LEU A 44 -28.61 -20.67 10.04
N LEU A 45 -27.81 -20.85 8.99
CA LEU A 45 -26.34 -20.63 9.11
C LEU A 45 -25.77 -19.42 8.32
N THR A 46 -26.58 -18.64 7.63
CA THR A 46 -26.08 -17.54 6.78
C THR A 46 -26.09 -16.15 7.45
N ALA A 47 -26.73 -16.00 8.61
CA ALA A 47 -26.79 -14.72 9.32
C ALA A 47 -25.59 -14.46 10.25
N CYS A 48 -24.99 -15.50 10.84
CA CYS A 48 -23.88 -15.34 11.79
C CYS A 48 -22.51 -15.02 11.17
N GLY A 49 -22.28 -15.36 9.90
CA GLY A 49 -20.94 -15.18 9.28
C GLY A 49 -20.61 -13.74 8.88
N LYS A 50 -21.60 -12.88 8.67
CA LYS A 50 -21.37 -11.48 8.29
C LYS A 50 -21.18 -10.55 9.49
N SER A 51 -21.84 -10.82 10.62
CA SER A 51 -21.66 -10.04 11.84
C SER A 51 -20.27 -10.27 12.46
N SER A 52 -19.82 -11.52 12.52
CA SER A 52 -18.52 -11.87 13.11
C SER A 52 -17.31 -11.29 12.36
N SER A 53 -17.37 -11.12 11.04
CA SER A 53 -16.26 -10.54 10.27
C SER A 53 -16.21 -9.02 10.35
N SER A 54 -17.34 -8.32 10.49
CA SER A 54 -17.35 -6.86 10.70
C SER A 54 -16.90 -6.50 12.11
N GLU A 55 -17.34 -7.21 13.12
CA GLU A 55 -16.90 -7.04 14.52
C GLU A 55 -15.38 -7.29 14.67
N ALA A 56 -14.86 -8.33 14.01
CA ALA A 56 -13.44 -8.62 14.02
C ALA A 56 -12.61 -7.51 13.33
N LEU A 57 -13.12 -6.92 12.25
CA LEU A 57 -12.48 -5.77 11.60
C LEU A 57 -12.48 -4.55 12.52
N GLU A 58 -13.65 -4.18 13.08
CA GLU A 58 -13.77 -3.07 14.00
C GLU A 58 -12.82 -3.22 15.20
N LYS A 59 -12.74 -4.42 15.77
CA LYS A 59 -11.78 -4.73 16.83
C LYS A 59 -10.32 -4.52 16.38
N SER A 60 -9.99 -4.86 15.15
CA SER A 60 -8.63 -4.66 14.61
C SER A 60 -8.26 -3.19 14.37
N LEU A 61 -9.25 -2.31 14.38
CA LEU A 61 -9.09 -0.85 14.25
C LEU A 61 -9.17 -0.12 15.60
N GLN A 62 -9.60 -0.79 16.67
CA GLN A 62 -9.60 -0.24 18.03
C GLN A 62 -8.21 -0.28 18.64
N LEU A 63 -7.40 0.72 18.31
CA LEU A 63 -6.01 0.85 18.74
C LEU A 63 -5.82 2.07 19.65
N PRO A 64 -4.74 2.11 20.44
CA PRO A 64 -4.42 3.26 21.26
C PRO A 64 -4.37 4.54 20.43
N LYS A 65 -5.00 5.59 20.94
CA LYS A 65 -4.88 6.93 20.34
C LYS A 65 -3.47 7.45 20.55
N ILE A 66 -2.97 8.15 19.55
CA ILE A 66 -1.71 8.90 19.66
C ILE A 66 -2.08 10.33 20.04
N GLU A 67 -1.48 10.83 21.11
CA GLU A 67 -1.66 12.21 21.59
C GLU A 67 -0.39 13.02 21.36
N GLY A 68 -0.49 14.36 21.46
CA GLY A 68 0.66 15.24 21.39
C GLY A 68 1.25 15.46 20.01
N PHE A 69 0.51 15.16 18.94
CA PHE A 69 0.92 15.47 17.56
C PHE A 69 0.42 16.85 17.12
N SER A 70 1.14 17.43 16.18
CA SER A 70 0.72 18.67 15.50
C SER A 70 -0.09 18.35 14.24
N LYS A 71 -0.83 19.34 13.76
CA LYS A 71 -1.47 19.28 12.42
C LYS A 71 -0.68 20.19 11.50
N ASN A 72 -0.08 19.62 10.46
CA ASN A 72 0.68 20.41 9.50
C ASN A 72 -0.27 21.12 8.52
N PRO A 73 -0.47 22.45 8.60
CA PRO A 73 -1.49 23.16 7.84
C PRO A 73 -1.30 23.03 6.31
N GLN A 74 -0.08 22.82 5.84
CA GLN A 74 0.24 22.63 4.43
C GLN A 74 -0.33 21.32 3.86
N PHE A 75 -0.52 20.30 4.71
CA PHE A 75 -0.92 18.95 4.31
C PHE A 75 -2.23 18.50 4.97
N LEU A 76 -3.08 19.39 5.43
CA LEU A 76 -4.36 19.03 6.06
C LEU A 76 -5.53 18.92 5.08
N THR A 77 -5.38 19.41 3.86
CA THR A 77 -6.47 19.42 2.90
C THR A 77 -6.01 18.90 1.54
N VAL A 78 -6.85 18.06 0.98
CA VAL A 78 -6.83 17.69 -0.43
C VAL A 78 -8.25 17.87 -0.98
N ASN A 79 -8.39 18.14 -2.25
CA ASN A 79 -9.71 18.37 -2.87
C ASN A 79 -10.51 17.05 -3.11
N ARG A 80 -10.41 16.09 -2.19
CA ARG A 80 -11.08 14.80 -2.23
C ARG A 80 -11.43 14.36 -0.80
N PRO A 81 -12.56 13.68 -0.58
CA PRO A 81 -12.93 13.21 0.75
C PRO A 81 -11.96 12.12 1.27
N ILE A 82 -11.75 12.13 2.57
CA ILE A 82 -11.01 11.07 3.27
C ILE A 82 -11.82 9.78 3.19
N ALA A 83 -11.16 8.65 2.92
CA ALA A 83 -11.79 7.34 2.89
C ALA A 83 -12.33 6.95 4.28
N ALA A 84 -13.43 6.21 4.31
CA ALA A 84 -13.92 5.65 5.57
C ALA A 84 -12.89 4.67 6.14
N GLU A 85 -12.61 4.78 7.44
CA GLU A 85 -11.60 3.96 8.13
C GLU A 85 -11.86 2.45 7.97
N THR A 86 -13.12 2.03 8.11
CA THR A 86 -13.52 0.63 7.95
C THR A 86 -13.28 0.11 6.54
N VAL A 87 -13.41 0.96 5.52
CA VAL A 87 -13.11 0.60 4.12
C VAL A 87 -11.61 0.53 3.91
N ALA A 88 -10.86 1.53 4.35
CA ALA A 88 -9.40 1.54 4.29
C ALA A 88 -8.80 0.34 5.04
N GLY A 89 -9.33 0.02 6.24
CA GLY A 89 -8.89 -1.12 7.05
C GLY A 89 -9.15 -2.49 6.42
N ARG A 90 -10.14 -2.61 5.53
CA ARG A 90 -10.52 -3.86 4.88
C ARG A 90 -9.97 -4.02 3.47
N TYR A 91 -9.75 -2.91 2.75
CA TYR A 91 -9.32 -2.92 1.36
C TYR A 91 -7.89 -2.43 1.24
N ASN A 92 -6.94 -3.36 1.31
CA ASN A 92 -5.52 -3.05 1.26
C ASN A 92 -4.70 -4.15 0.59
N ASN A 93 -3.49 -3.77 0.18
CA ASN A 93 -2.46 -4.67 -0.29
C ASN A 93 -1.38 -4.78 0.77
N PHE A 94 -1.08 -6.01 1.18
CA PHE A 94 0.06 -6.34 2.01
C PHE A 94 0.58 -7.69 1.55
N TYR A 95 1.47 -7.66 0.55
CA TYR A 95 1.82 -8.83 -0.25
C TYR A 95 2.48 -9.94 0.57
N GLU A 96 3.16 -9.57 1.65
CA GLU A 96 3.73 -10.48 2.64
C GLU A 96 2.66 -11.39 3.29
N PHE A 97 1.39 -10.93 3.33
CA PHE A 97 0.26 -11.71 3.84
C PHE A 97 -0.66 -12.27 2.76
N GLY A 98 -0.44 -11.92 1.50
CA GLY A 98 -1.19 -12.47 0.37
C GLY A 98 -1.43 -11.51 -0.79
N GLY A 99 -1.78 -12.04 -1.96
CA GLY A 99 -2.00 -11.27 -3.21
C GLY A 99 -3.39 -10.62 -3.33
N GLY A 100 -4.32 -10.83 -2.39
CA GLY A 100 -5.67 -10.27 -2.43
C GLY A 100 -5.83 -8.99 -1.63
N LYS A 101 -7.04 -8.38 -1.70
CA LYS A 101 -7.37 -7.16 -0.92
C LYS A 101 -7.86 -7.45 0.49
N ASN A 102 -8.21 -8.68 0.80
CA ASN A 102 -8.78 -9.08 2.07
C ASN A 102 -7.73 -9.72 2.99
N ILE A 103 -6.56 -9.10 3.07
CA ILE A 103 -5.42 -9.60 3.83
C ILE A 103 -5.48 -9.25 5.32
N TRP A 104 -6.37 -8.35 5.71
CA TRP A 104 -6.43 -7.78 7.04
C TRP A 104 -6.51 -8.84 8.17
N LEU A 105 -7.23 -9.95 7.94
CA LEU A 105 -7.30 -11.06 8.90
C LEU A 105 -5.94 -11.75 9.08
N LYS A 106 -5.25 -12.01 7.97
CA LYS A 106 -3.92 -12.65 8.02
C LYS A 106 -2.88 -11.74 8.66
N ALA A 107 -2.98 -10.43 8.40
CA ALA A 107 -2.08 -9.43 8.97
C ALA A 107 -2.17 -9.36 10.51
N GLN A 108 -3.26 -9.84 11.15
CA GLN A 108 -3.34 -9.89 12.61
C GLN A 108 -2.28 -10.79 13.26
N LYS A 109 -1.64 -11.68 12.50
CA LYS A 109 -0.51 -12.50 12.96
C LYS A 109 0.80 -11.71 13.11
N LEU A 110 0.90 -10.50 12.54
CA LEU A 110 2.11 -9.67 12.62
C LEU A 110 2.42 -9.33 14.08
N PRO A 111 3.62 -9.65 14.60
CA PRO A 111 4.06 -9.16 15.89
C PRO A 111 4.40 -7.66 15.75
N THR A 112 3.98 -6.83 16.69
CA THR A 112 4.25 -5.38 16.66
C THR A 112 4.92 -4.88 17.95
N ASN A 113 5.07 -5.75 18.94
CA ASN A 113 5.73 -5.45 20.21
C ASN A 113 6.37 -6.75 20.78
N PRO A 114 7.68 -6.75 21.10
CA PRO A 114 8.62 -5.65 20.87
C PRO A 114 8.92 -5.43 19.38
N TRP A 115 9.28 -4.19 19.02
CA TRP A 115 9.67 -3.86 17.64
C TRP A 115 10.83 -2.90 17.61
N THR A 116 11.85 -3.23 16.82
CA THR A 116 13.03 -2.39 16.61
C THR A 116 13.28 -2.13 15.13
N VAL A 117 13.87 -0.99 14.85
CA VAL A 117 14.28 -0.54 13.52
C VAL A 117 15.77 -0.23 13.55
N GLU A 118 16.56 -1.02 12.85
CA GLU A 118 17.99 -0.76 12.65
C GLU A 118 18.19 0.31 11.57
N VAL A 119 18.89 1.37 11.87
CA VAL A 119 19.27 2.42 10.90
C VAL A 119 20.79 2.47 10.79
N GLY A 120 21.31 2.26 9.56
CA GLY A 120 22.76 2.15 9.38
C GLY A 120 23.22 2.31 7.93
N GLY A 121 24.35 1.68 7.59
CA GLY A 121 25.02 1.83 6.32
C GLY A 121 25.91 3.07 6.27
N LEU A 122 25.84 3.86 5.20
CA LEU A 122 26.65 5.06 5.00
C LEU A 122 26.10 6.26 5.79
N VAL A 123 26.11 6.16 7.10
CA VAL A 123 25.72 7.24 8.04
C VAL A 123 26.85 7.49 9.07
N LYS A 124 26.82 8.66 9.72
CA LYS A 124 27.74 8.95 10.81
C LYS A 124 27.26 8.37 12.14
N ASN A 125 25.96 8.43 12.38
CA ASN A 125 25.31 8.06 13.63
C ASN A 125 24.37 6.85 13.39
N PRO A 126 24.89 5.61 13.26
CA PRO A 126 24.03 4.43 13.17
C PRO A 126 23.28 4.23 14.50
N GLN A 127 22.00 3.83 14.40
CA GLN A 127 21.13 3.75 15.57
C GLN A 127 20.14 2.59 15.43
N THR A 128 19.77 1.96 16.53
CA THR A 128 18.61 1.08 16.61
C THR A 128 17.56 1.75 17.48
N TYR A 129 16.39 1.95 16.91
CA TYR A 129 15.25 2.57 17.59
C TYR A 129 14.20 1.50 17.91
N ASP A 130 13.69 1.46 19.15
CA ASP A 130 12.39 0.89 19.40
C ASP A 130 11.27 1.87 19.00
N ILE A 131 10.05 1.35 18.84
CA ILE A 131 8.95 2.17 18.30
C ILE A 131 8.52 3.30 19.25
N ASP A 132 8.64 3.10 20.56
CA ASP A 132 8.30 4.12 21.55
C ASP A 132 9.34 5.24 21.53
N THR A 133 10.61 4.89 21.35
CA THR A 133 11.69 5.86 21.14
C THR A 133 11.48 6.67 19.88
N ILE A 134 11.07 6.03 18.75
CA ILE A 134 10.71 6.75 17.52
C ILE A 134 9.62 7.79 17.80
N LYS A 135 8.52 7.38 18.44
CA LYS A 135 7.39 8.26 18.74
C LYS A 135 7.74 9.43 19.68
N LYS A 136 8.75 9.26 20.54
CA LYS A 136 9.23 10.30 21.47
C LYS A 136 10.28 11.21 20.86
N THR A 137 11.14 10.67 19.99
CA THR A 137 12.29 11.39 19.42
C THR A 137 11.88 12.32 18.28
N PHE A 138 10.99 11.83 17.41
CA PHE A 138 10.60 12.57 16.21
C PHE A 138 9.30 13.36 16.43
N PRO A 139 9.21 14.62 15.94
CA PRO A 139 7.99 15.43 16.09
C PRO A 139 6.88 14.83 15.25
N LEU A 140 5.86 14.30 15.92
CA LEU A 140 4.72 13.70 15.24
C LEU A 140 3.78 14.77 14.71
N GLU A 141 3.31 14.57 13.48
CA GLU A 141 2.32 15.42 12.84
C GLU A 141 1.31 14.59 12.03
N GLU A 142 0.10 15.14 11.83
CA GLU A 142 -0.90 14.57 10.95
C GLU A 142 -0.79 15.19 9.56
N ARG A 143 -0.85 14.32 8.54
CA ARG A 143 -0.88 14.69 7.13
C ARG A 143 -1.95 13.94 6.37
N ILE A 144 -2.75 14.65 5.60
CA ILE A 144 -3.77 14.06 4.73
C ILE A 144 -3.19 13.94 3.34
N TYR A 145 -3.00 12.71 2.89
CA TYR A 145 -2.40 12.44 1.59
C TYR A 145 -3.29 11.61 0.68
N ARG A 146 -3.21 11.89 -0.63
CA ARG A 146 -3.70 10.98 -1.66
C ARG A 146 -2.81 9.75 -1.68
N PHE A 147 -3.43 8.60 -1.82
CA PHE A 147 -2.77 7.31 -2.03
C PHE A 147 -3.22 6.73 -3.36
N ARG A 148 -2.29 6.24 -4.17
CA ARG A 148 -2.54 5.68 -5.48
C ARG A 148 -1.83 4.33 -5.65
N CYS A 149 -2.59 3.27 -5.82
CA CYS A 149 -2.03 1.94 -6.11
C CYS A 149 -1.74 1.80 -7.60
N VAL A 150 -0.69 1.05 -7.95
CA VAL A 150 -0.39 0.69 -9.33
C VAL A 150 -1.55 -0.06 -10.01
N GLU A 151 -2.39 -0.75 -9.24
CA GLU A 151 -3.62 -1.43 -9.69
C GLU A 151 -4.79 -0.48 -10.00
N ALA A 152 -4.52 0.81 -10.18
CA ALA A 152 -5.49 1.83 -10.57
C ALA A 152 -6.65 2.04 -9.59
N TRP A 153 -6.43 1.92 -8.30
CA TRP A 153 -7.35 2.38 -7.26
C TRP A 153 -6.67 3.39 -6.34
N SER A 154 -7.46 4.25 -5.70
CA SER A 154 -6.95 5.34 -4.86
C SER A 154 -7.84 5.62 -3.67
N MET A 155 -7.26 6.27 -2.65
CA MET A 155 -7.89 6.75 -1.42
C MET A 155 -7.25 8.07 -0.99
N VAL A 156 -7.90 8.77 -0.07
CA VAL A 156 -7.29 9.84 0.72
C VAL A 156 -7.23 9.36 2.16
N LEU A 157 -6.06 9.44 2.78
CA LEU A 157 -5.81 8.87 4.10
C LEU A 157 -5.11 9.87 5.03
N PRO A 158 -5.56 9.99 6.30
CA PRO A 158 -4.94 10.86 7.31
C PRO A 158 -3.86 10.09 8.06
N TRP A 159 -2.62 10.25 7.62
CA TRP A 159 -1.46 9.62 8.23
C TRP A 159 -0.95 10.41 9.43
N LEU A 160 -0.49 9.69 10.45
CA LEU A 160 0.17 10.24 11.62
C LEU A 160 1.60 9.70 11.72
N GLY A 161 2.57 10.59 11.88
CA GLY A 161 3.97 10.20 11.88
C GLY A 161 4.91 11.40 11.80
N PHE A 162 6.04 11.27 11.09
CA PHE A 162 7.06 12.31 11.02
C PHE A 162 7.73 12.38 9.64
N PRO A 163 8.25 13.56 9.22
CA PRO A 163 8.99 13.72 7.97
C PRO A 163 10.22 12.83 7.94
N MET A 164 10.49 12.17 6.80
CA MET A 164 11.71 11.35 6.65
C MET A 164 12.99 12.15 6.79
N GLY A 165 12.96 13.44 6.45
CA GLY A 165 14.07 14.36 6.65
C GLY A 165 14.54 14.47 8.11
N ALA A 166 13.64 14.25 9.08
CA ALA A 166 14.03 14.25 10.51
C ALA A 166 14.95 13.06 10.85
N LEU A 167 14.72 11.89 10.25
CA LEU A 167 15.63 10.75 10.40
C LEU A 167 16.97 11.02 9.71
N ILE A 168 16.96 11.61 8.50
CA ILE A 168 18.19 12.01 7.80
C ILE A 168 19.04 12.93 8.69
N ALA A 169 18.43 13.93 9.30
CA ALA A 169 19.11 14.85 10.21
C ALA A 169 19.70 14.16 11.45
N ALA A 170 19.02 13.15 11.99
CA ALA A 170 19.48 12.41 13.16
C ALA A 170 20.68 11.50 12.87
N VAL A 171 20.68 10.82 11.70
CA VAL A 171 21.71 9.82 11.39
C VAL A 171 22.88 10.37 10.56
N GLU A 172 22.76 11.56 10.00
CA GLU A 172 23.77 12.27 9.21
C GLU A 172 24.41 11.39 8.13
N PRO A 173 23.76 11.19 6.98
CA PRO A 173 24.31 10.40 5.89
C PRO A 173 25.66 10.92 5.42
N LYS A 174 26.58 10.01 5.10
CA LYS A 174 27.87 10.36 4.49
C LYS A 174 27.67 10.84 3.04
N PRO A 175 28.60 11.63 2.47
CA PRO A 175 28.47 12.16 1.09
C PRO A 175 28.34 11.09 0.01
N GLU A 176 28.82 9.89 0.27
CA GLU A 176 28.76 8.74 -0.64
C GLU A 176 27.37 8.07 -0.65
N ALA A 177 26.52 8.33 0.36
CA ALA A 177 25.15 7.84 0.38
C ALA A 177 24.34 8.50 -0.72
N LYS A 178 23.84 7.73 -1.66
CA LYS A 178 22.99 8.19 -2.79
C LYS A 178 21.58 7.60 -2.72
N PHE A 179 21.44 6.49 -2.06
CA PHE A 179 20.20 5.75 -1.95
C PHE A 179 19.96 5.28 -0.53
N VAL A 180 18.72 4.99 -0.23
CA VAL A 180 18.29 4.39 1.03
C VAL A 180 17.47 3.14 0.72
N ARG A 181 17.83 2.02 1.35
CA ARG A 181 17.10 0.75 1.28
C ARG A 181 16.27 0.56 2.54
N PHE A 182 15.05 0.13 2.37
CA PHE A 182 14.10 -0.20 3.43
C PHE A 182 13.79 -1.68 3.34
N THR A 183 13.86 -2.37 4.48
CA THR A 183 13.56 -3.81 4.57
C THR A 183 12.39 -4.02 5.51
N SER A 184 11.37 -4.72 5.02
CA SER A 184 10.19 -5.12 5.79
C SER A 184 10.49 -6.34 6.65
N PHE A 185 9.70 -6.51 7.70
CA PHE A 185 9.67 -7.73 8.51
C PHE A 185 9.38 -8.94 7.62
N TYR A 186 10.11 -10.01 7.87
CA TYR A 186 9.91 -11.30 7.21
C TYR A 186 10.11 -12.45 8.18
N ASP A 187 9.09 -13.28 8.27
CA ASP A 187 9.11 -14.57 8.97
C ASP A 187 8.28 -15.55 8.10
N PRO A 188 8.87 -16.60 7.55
CA PRO A 188 8.18 -17.51 6.63
C PRO A 188 6.97 -18.23 7.25
N GLU A 189 6.88 -18.31 8.57
CA GLU A 189 5.71 -18.89 9.26
C GLU A 189 4.56 -17.89 9.37
N ILE A 190 4.86 -16.59 9.38
CA ILE A 190 3.90 -15.50 9.54
C ILE A 190 3.57 -14.83 8.21
N THR A 191 4.61 -14.45 7.44
CA THR A 191 4.53 -13.72 6.18
C THR A 191 4.66 -14.68 5.00
N GLN A 192 3.64 -15.50 4.79
CA GLN A 192 3.65 -16.59 3.80
C GLN A 192 3.51 -16.10 2.34
N GLY A 193 3.20 -14.81 2.13
CA GLY A 193 2.98 -14.25 0.81
C GLY A 193 1.75 -14.83 0.09
N PRO A 194 1.66 -14.69 -1.24
CA PRO A 194 0.65 -15.34 -2.05
C PRO A 194 0.89 -16.85 -2.09
N GLY A 195 -0.15 -17.65 -1.87
CA GLY A 195 -0.04 -19.12 -1.72
C GLY A 195 0.39 -19.88 -2.97
N LEU A 196 0.18 -19.33 -4.18
CA LEU A 196 0.59 -19.94 -5.46
C LEU A 196 1.38 -18.90 -6.25
N HIS A 197 2.67 -19.19 -6.48
CA HIS A 197 3.55 -18.46 -7.39
C HIS A 197 4.52 -19.42 -8.05
N LEU A 198 4.90 -19.11 -9.27
CA LEU A 198 5.95 -19.84 -9.99
C LEU A 198 7.30 -19.17 -9.65
N GLY A 199 8.21 -19.96 -9.11
CA GLY A 199 9.57 -19.52 -8.76
C GLY A 199 9.71 -18.97 -7.33
N ALA A 200 10.96 -18.67 -6.95
CA ALA A 200 11.30 -18.10 -5.66
C ALA A 200 11.03 -16.59 -5.65
N LEU A 201 10.27 -16.11 -4.68
CA LEU A 201 10.07 -14.67 -4.46
C LEU A 201 11.26 -14.07 -3.68
N PRO A 202 11.69 -12.85 -3.99
CA PRO A 202 12.89 -12.23 -3.38
C PRO A 202 12.58 -11.66 -1.98
N TRP A 203 12.13 -12.50 -1.05
CA TRP A 203 11.93 -12.10 0.36
C TRP A 203 13.24 -11.82 1.08
N PRO A 204 13.30 -10.92 2.07
CA PRO A 204 12.22 -10.06 2.55
C PRO A 204 11.80 -8.98 1.53
N TYR A 205 10.60 -8.42 1.70
CA TYR A 205 10.17 -7.27 0.91
C TYR A 205 11.14 -6.10 1.12
N THR A 206 11.66 -5.57 0.03
CA THR A 206 12.59 -4.43 0.07
C THR A 206 12.14 -3.33 -0.88
N GLU A 207 12.36 -2.09 -0.46
CA GLU A 207 12.17 -0.91 -1.27
C GLU A 207 13.36 0.04 -1.16
N GLY A 208 13.45 0.97 -2.11
CA GLY A 208 14.52 1.96 -2.14
C GLY A 208 14.03 3.32 -2.59
N LEU A 209 14.69 4.35 -2.10
CA LEU A 209 14.54 5.73 -2.55
C LEU A 209 15.92 6.31 -2.89
N ARG A 210 15.96 7.30 -3.78
CA ARG A 210 17.10 8.21 -3.85
C ARG A 210 17.10 9.05 -2.56
N ILE A 211 18.27 9.49 -2.14
CA ILE A 211 18.38 10.29 -0.90
C ILE A 211 17.61 11.62 -1.03
N GLU A 212 17.59 12.22 -2.22
CA GLU A 212 16.83 13.44 -2.51
C GLU A 212 15.32 13.23 -2.39
N GLU A 213 14.83 12.04 -2.76
CA GLU A 213 13.42 11.67 -2.58
C GLU A 213 13.08 11.50 -1.11
N MET A 214 13.95 10.85 -0.33
CA MET A 214 13.77 10.72 1.11
C MET A 214 13.84 12.06 1.84
N ALA A 215 14.65 13.00 1.35
CA ALA A 215 14.78 14.35 1.89
C ALA A 215 13.64 15.29 1.52
N ASN A 216 12.81 14.93 0.51
CA ASN A 216 11.69 15.76 0.09
C ASN A 216 10.68 15.92 1.22
N GLU A 217 10.10 17.12 1.34
CA GLU A 217 9.15 17.46 2.40
C GLU A 217 7.91 16.57 2.45
N LEU A 218 7.49 15.97 1.33
CA LEU A 218 6.35 15.04 1.27
C LEU A 218 6.69 13.63 1.80
N ALA A 219 7.96 13.23 1.82
CA ALA A 219 8.36 11.90 2.25
C ALA A 219 8.13 11.71 3.76
N PHE A 220 7.41 10.66 4.14
CA PHE A 220 6.86 10.54 5.47
C PHE A 220 6.97 9.11 6.02
N PHE A 221 7.32 9.00 7.29
CA PHE A 221 7.17 7.77 8.05
C PHE A 221 5.88 7.84 8.86
N ALA A 222 4.99 6.88 8.66
CA ALA A 222 3.77 6.78 9.43
C ALA A 222 3.89 5.74 10.55
N VAL A 223 3.47 6.13 11.75
CA VAL A 223 3.32 5.29 12.95
C VAL A 223 1.87 5.17 13.37
N GLY A 224 0.98 5.93 12.72
CA GLY A 224 -0.46 5.96 12.98
C GLY A 224 -1.27 6.40 11.77
N ILE A 225 -2.57 6.28 11.89
CA ILE A 225 -3.58 6.67 10.90
C ILE A 225 -4.91 6.91 11.64
N PHE A 226 -5.75 7.85 11.17
CA PHE A 226 -7.03 8.19 11.81
C PHE A 226 -6.92 8.56 13.30
N GLY A 227 -5.77 9.10 13.73
CA GLY A 227 -5.55 9.55 15.11
C GLY A 227 -5.14 8.45 16.10
N HIS A 228 -4.93 7.21 15.66
CA HIS A 228 -4.50 6.09 16.50
C HIS A 228 -3.28 5.37 15.91
N ASP A 229 -2.74 4.43 16.68
CA ASP A 229 -1.64 3.57 16.23
C ASP A 229 -1.97 2.88 14.91
N LEU A 230 -0.94 2.57 14.14
CA LEU A 230 -1.09 1.97 12.83
C LEU A 230 -1.66 0.54 12.94
N PRO A 231 -2.80 0.23 12.31
CA PRO A 231 -3.31 -1.14 12.24
C PRO A 231 -2.34 -2.06 11.50
N LYS A 232 -2.29 -3.32 11.91
CA LYS A 232 -1.37 -4.33 11.34
C LYS A 232 -1.50 -4.44 9.83
N GLN A 233 -2.71 -4.41 9.30
CA GLN A 233 -2.98 -4.44 7.86
C GLN A 233 -2.53 -3.21 7.10
N HIS A 234 -2.28 -2.10 7.77
CA HIS A 234 -1.69 -0.89 7.20
C HIS A 234 -0.16 -0.86 7.28
N GLY A 235 0.47 -1.90 7.83
CA GLY A 235 1.93 -2.02 7.90
C GLY A 235 2.53 -1.50 9.20
N ALA A 236 1.84 -1.78 10.33
CA ALA A 236 2.33 -1.46 11.67
C ALA A 236 3.72 -2.07 11.94
N PRO A 237 4.48 -1.51 12.90
CA PRO A 237 4.24 -0.26 13.59
C PRO A 237 4.85 0.96 12.90
N LEU A 238 5.64 0.76 11.81
CA LEU A 238 6.29 1.82 11.02
C LEU A 238 6.22 1.49 9.54
N ARG A 239 5.78 2.46 8.72
CA ARG A 239 5.76 2.34 7.26
C ARG A 239 6.18 3.61 6.56
N MET A 240 6.56 3.47 5.28
CA MET A 240 6.74 4.61 4.38
C MET A 240 5.41 5.08 3.79
N VAL A 241 5.30 6.40 3.61
CA VAL A 241 4.25 7.04 2.79
C VAL A 241 4.92 8.03 1.85
N ILE A 242 4.85 7.73 0.56
CA ILE A 242 5.45 8.54 -0.52
C ILE A 242 4.31 8.89 -1.48
N PRO A 243 3.59 10.01 -1.26
CA PRO A 243 2.29 10.23 -1.87
C PRO A 243 2.31 10.42 -3.39
N TRP A 244 3.43 10.79 -3.99
CA TRP A 244 3.57 10.97 -5.43
C TRP A 244 3.96 9.69 -6.19
N LYS A 245 4.27 8.60 -5.45
CA LYS A 245 4.64 7.31 -6.00
C LYS A 245 3.52 6.28 -5.86
N TYR A 246 3.54 5.26 -6.69
CA TYR A 246 2.63 4.14 -6.53
C TYR A 246 2.81 3.45 -5.17
N GLY A 247 1.70 3.00 -4.58
CA GLY A 247 1.65 2.51 -3.21
C GLY A 247 2.56 1.33 -2.87
N PHE A 248 3.02 0.54 -3.87
CA PHE A 248 3.99 -0.53 -3.64
C PHE A 248 5.35 0.00 -3.19
N LYS A 249 5.67 1.26 -3.50
CA LYS A 249 6.88 1.94 -3.05
C LYS A 249 6.92 2.14 -1.53
N GLY A 250 5.78 2.11 -0.88
CA GLY A 250 5.65 2.27 0.57
C GLY A 250 5.91 0.97 1.33
N ALA A 251 7.17 0.64 1.63
CA ALA A 251 7.52 -0.48 2.50
C ALA A 251 6.78 -0.40 3.83
N LYS A 252 6.31 -1.55 4.32
CA LYS A 252 5.48 -1.72 5.53
C LYS A 252 6.24 -2.50 6.58
N SER A 253 5.88 -2.31 7.86
CA SER A 253 6.49 -3.07 8.96
C SER A 253 8.00 -3.11 8.86
N ILE A 254 8.61 -1.91 8.79
CA ILE A 254 10.03 -1.71 8.53
C ILE A 254 10.83 -2.17 9.74
N VAL A 255 11.87 -2.98 9.49
CA VAL A 255 12.84 -3.45 10.50
C VAL A 255 14.25 -2.92 10.25
N LYS A 256 14.55 -2.48 9.01
CA LYS A 256 15.88 -1.97 8.68
C LYS A 256 15.80 -0.84 7.64
N ILE A 257 16.63 0.20 7.87
CA ILE A 257 16.84 1.33 6.97
C ILE A 257 18.35 1.45 6.75
N GLU A 258 18.80 1.32 5.50
CA GLU A 258 20.23 1.25 5.18
C GLU A 258 20.59 2.26 4.08
N PHE A 259 21.48 3.19 4.40
CA PHE A 259 22.01 4.18 3.46
C PHE A 259 23.12 3.58 2.61
N THR A 260 23.03 3.69 1.28
CA THR A 260 23.91 3.01 0.34
C THR A 260 24.42 3.94 -0.77
N ALA A 261 25.60 3.64 -1.34
CA ALA A 261 26.13 4.38 -2.49
C ALA A 261 25.51 3.94 -3.83
N LYS A 262 25.06 2.69 -3.90
CA LYS A 262 24.47 2.08 -5.12
C LYS A 262 22.99 1.91 -4.94
N GLN A 263 22.26 2.02 -6.06
CA GLN A 263 20.82 1.74 -6.09
C GLN A 263 20.56 0.31 -5.59
N PRO A 264 19.72 0.16 -4.54
CA PRO A 264 19.37 -1.16 -4.04
C PRO A 264 18.40 -1.87 -5.01
N ALA A 265 18.47 -3.20 -5.04
CA ALA A 265 17.42 -3.99 -5.63
C ALA A 265 16.12 -3.83 -4.80
N THR A 266 14.98 -3.71 -5.47
CA THR A 266 13.67 -3.64 -4.83
C THR A 266 12.83 -4.87 -5.18
N TYR A 267 11.86 -5.20 -4.35
CA TYR A 267 11.10 -6.43 -4.46
C TYR A 267 10.43 -6.59 -5.84
N TRP A 268 9.59 -5.63 -6.22
CA TRP A 268 8.85 -5.71 -7.48
C TRP A 268 9.71 -5.50 -8.71
N ASN A 269 10.71 -4.60 -8.65
CA ASN A 269 11.65 -4.41 -9.77
C ASN A 269 12.47 -5.67 -10.04
N THR A 270 12.80 -6.45 -9.00
CA THR A 270 13.49 -7.74 -9.14
C THR A 270 12.60 -8.79 -9.81
N ILE A 271 11.29 -8.77 -9.54
CA ILE A 271 10.32 -9.71 -10.15
C ILE A 271 10.06 -9.34 -11.60
N ASP A 272 9.77 -8.08 -11.88
CA ASP A 272 9.49 -7.59 -13.23
C ASP A 272 9.79 -6.08 -13.35
N ALA A 273 10.96 -5.76 -13.90
CA ALA A 273 11.40 -4.39 -14.10
C ALA A 273 10.60 -3.62 -15.18
N HIS A 274 9.89 -4.32 -16.09
CA HIS A 274 9.05 -3.68 -17.09
C HIS A 274 7.73 -3.18 -16.51
N GLU A 275 7.19 -3.89 -15.53
CA GLU A 275 5.96 -3.50 -14.83
C GLU A 275 6.23 -2.53 -13.68
N TYR A 276 7.37 -2.67 -13.00
CA TYR A 276 7.69 -1.98 -11.74
C TYR A 276 9.07 -1.34 -11.79
N ASP A 277 9.14 -0.11 -12.27
CA ASP A 277 10.40 0.63 -12.27
C ASP A 277 10.80 1.07 -10.84
N PHE A 278 12.10 1.42 -10.69
CA PHE A 278 12.63 1.82 -9.39
C PHE A 278 11.99 3.12 -8.88
N GLU A 279 11.75 4.09 -9.74
CA GLU A 279 11.17 5.38 -9.34
C GLU A 279 9.70 5.25 -8.95
N ALA A 280 8.92 4.46 -9.69
CA ALA A 280 7.53 4.18 -9.42
C ALA A 280 6.63 5.43 -9.25
N ASN A 281 6.95 6.51 -9.96
CA ASN A 281 6.17 7.74 -9.93
C ASN A 281 4.80 7.54 -10.59
N VAL A 282 3.75 8.09 -10.00
CA VAL A 282 2.42 8.05 -10.60
C VAL A 282 2.42 8.85 -11.90
N ASN A 283 2.21 8.15 -13.01
CA ASN A 283 2.23 8.72 -14.36
C ASN A 283 1.03 8.21 -15.17
N PRO A 284 0.01 9.07 -15.43
CA PRO A 284 -1.17 8.68 -16.22
C PRO A 284 -0.83 8.38 -17.70
N SER A 285 0.27 8.92 -18.24
CA SER A 285 0.69 8.74 -19.61
C SER A 285 1.50 7.46 -19.86
N LYS A 286 1.96 6.78 -18.79
CA LYS A 286 2.71 5.53 -18.88
C LYS A 286 1.80 4.37 -18.42
N PRO A 287 1.15 3.64 -19.35
CA PRO A 287 0.26 2.54 -18.96
C PRO A 287 1.06 1.40 -18.33
N HIS A 288 0.43 0.68 -17.42
CA HIS A 288 0.91 -0.62 -16.99
C HIS A 288 0.71 -1.63 -18.14
N PRO A 289 1.56 -2.65 -18.34
CA PRO A 289 1.39 -3.61 -19.44
C PRO A 289 0.02 -4.27 -19.50
N ARG A 290 -0.69 -4.37 -18.37
CA ARG A 290 -1.98 -5.06 -18.24
C ARG A 290 -3.21 -4.14 -18.14
N TRP A 291 -3.03 -2.83 -17.85
CA TRP A 291 -4.14 -1.87 -17.70
C TRP A 291 -3.68 -0.43 -17.90
N SER A 292 -4.65 0.46 -18.10
CA SER A 292 -4.42 1.90 -18.21
C SER A 292 -4.13 2.51 -16.83
N GLN A 293 -3.26 3.53 -16.81
CA GLN A 293 -3.03 4.38 -15.65
C GLN A 293 -3.69 5.77 -15.77
N ALA A 294 -4.38 6.04 -16.89
CA ALA A 294 -5.00 7.34 -17.15
C ALA A 294 -6.16 7.67 -16.20
N THR A 295 -6.81 6.65 -15.66
CA THR A 295 -7.91 6.81 -14.70
C THR A 295 -7.69 5.95 -13.47
N GLU A 296 -8.40 6.29 -12.40
CA GLU A 296 -8.34 5.56 -11.14
C GLU A 296 -9.73 5.34 -10.52
N LYS A 297 -9.88 4.22 -9.82
CA LYS A 297 -11.05 3.87 -9.03
C LYS A 297 -10.89 4.53 -7.65
N PHE A 298 -11.43 5.72 -7.50
CA PHE A 298 -11.36 6.47 -6.25
C PHE A 298 -12.37 5.92 -5.24
N ILE A 299 -11.86 5.54 -4.06
CA ILE A 299 -12.63 5.05 -2.93
C ILE A 299 -12.76 6.20 -1.93
N GLY A 300 -13.97 6.74 -1.82
CA GLY A 300 -14.27 7.92 -1.00
C GLY A 300 -14.72 7.58 0.42
N SER A 301 -15.48 8.50 1.01
CA SER A 301 -15.91 8.47 2.42
C SER A 301 -17.07 7.53 2.75
N ARG A 302 -17.64 6.82 1.77
CA ARG A 302 -18.75 5.89 2.02
C ARG A 302 -18.28 4.69 2.84
N SER A 303 -19.14 4.18 3.68
CA SER A 303 -18.88 3.00 4.53
C SER A 303 -18.93 1.67 3.77
N ASP A 304 -19.53 1.65 2.58
CA ASP A 304 -19.51 0.52 1.66
C ASP A 304 -18.35 0.66 0.67
N LEU A 305 -17.78 -0.46 0.22
CA LEU A 305 -16.77 -0.45 -0.82
C LEU A 305 -17.41 -0.07 -2.16
N SER A 306 -17.32 1.19 -2.49
CA SER A 306 -17.75 1.77 -3.76
C SER A 306 -16.65 2.68 -4.29
N TRP A 307 -16.61 2.91 -5.59
CA TRP A 307 -15.63 3.77 -6.24
C TRP A 307 -16.25 4.60 -7.35
N GLU A 308 -15.60 5.72 -7.59
CA GLU A 308 -15.84 6.61 -8.70
C GLU A 308 -14.63 6.54 -9.65
N ILE A 309 -14.88 6.55 -10.96
CA ILE A 309 -13.79 6.63 -11.94
C ILE A 309 -13.44 8.11 -12.12
N ILE A 310 -12.20 8.43 -11.82
CA ILE A 310 -11.68 9.80 -11.98
C ILE A 310 -10.35 9.78 -12.73
N GLU A 311 -9.94 10.93 -13.25
CA GLU A 311 -8.63 11.08 -13.92
C GLU A 311 -7.48 10.97 -12.91
N THR A 312 -6.42 10.25 -13.31
CA THR A 312 -5.18 10.17 -12.55
C THR A 312 -4.34 11.43 -12.83
N LEU A 313 -3.87 12.07 -11.77
CA LEU A 313 -2.99 13.23 -11.87
C LEU A 313 -1.51 12.79 -11.91
N PRO A 314 -0.65 13.44 -12.73
CA PRO A 314 0.80 13.23 -12.69
C PRO A 314 1.32 13.40 -11.25
N TYR A 315 2.24 12.53 -10.84
CA TYR A 315 2.76 12.50 -9.46
C TYR A 315 1.64 12.47 -8.41
N ASN A 316 0.49 11.85 -8.73
CA ASN A 316 -0.70 11.83 -7.87
C ASN A 316 -1.20 13.23 -7.46
N GLY A 317 -0.89 14.25 -8.26
CA GLY A 317 -1.23 15.66 -8.00
C GLY A 317 -0.24 16.41 -7.10
N TYR A 318 0.97 15.87 -6.89
CA TYR A 318 2.04 16.50 -6.11
C TYR A 318 3.20 17.02 -6.97
N GLY A 319 2.96 17.26 -8.27
CA GLY A 319 4.00 17.66 -9.22
C GLY A 319 4.77 18.94 -8.83
N GLU A 320 4.09 19.93 -8.23
CA GLU A 320 4.73 21.17 -7.75
C GLU A 320 5.83 20.95 -6.71
N TYR A 321 5.75 19.87 -5.93
CA TYR A 321 6.72 19.51 -4.89
C TYR A 321 7.87 18.65 -5.40
N VAL A 322 7.66 17.88 -6.47
CA VAL A 322 8.57 16.78 -6.80
C VAL A 322 9.03 16.72 -8.25
N ALA A 323 8.39 17.43 -9.19
CA ALA A 323 8.73 17.31 -10.60
C ALA A 323 10.20 17.69 -10.88
N SER A 324 10.75 18.66 -10.16
CA SER A 324 12.15 19.08 -10.25
C SER A 324 13.17 18.01 -9.84
N LEU A 325 12.76 16.97 -9.10
CA LEU A 325 13.64 15.84 -8.77
C LEU A 325 13.88 14.91 -9.97
N TYR A 326 13.09 15.05 -11.04
CA TYR A 326 13.08 14.15 -12.21
C TYR A 326 13.29 14.87 -13.53
N SER A 327 13.60 16.18 -13.50
CA SER A 327 13.90 17.04 -14.64
C SER A 327 15.37 16.94 -15.05
#